data_2617eab9bb1923f315bb05c956b839b0
#
_entry.id   2617eab9bb1923f315bb05c956b839b0
#
_cell.length_a   1.000
_cell.length_b   1.000
_cell.length_c   1.000
_cell.angle_alpha   90.00
_cell.angle_beta   90.00
_cell.angle_gamma   90.00
#
_symmetry.space_group_name_H-M   'P 1'
#
loop_
_entity.id
_entity.type
_entity.pdbx_description
1 polymer ?
#
loop_
_entity_poly.entity_id
_entity_poly.type
_entity_poly.pdbx_seq_one_letter_code
_entity_poly.pdbx_strand_id
1 'polypeptide(L)'
;MPALALRLAAAAGSLLLGACAFAGTGTADSSGGITVYTAGDIARCAYSDPAYSRAADTARTVAAGLAADPAAVVLTLGDHTYPHGRAKEFTDCYDPTWGKFKDRTWPAPGNHEYYTPKAAPYFAYFGERAGRGYYSLELGSWHIVSLDSNLAPAEHAAQLEWLRADLASHPARCTLAFWHHPLYSSGGHGSIPKMRDAWRVLQQAGAELVLSGHDHDYERFAPQDADNKLDRARGMRQFVVGTGGAYPTPFLLTVKNSEMRDSGRTGVLRLRLLEGRYEWEFLESTRLTPLGLPERDRGADTCH
;
A
#
# COMPACT_ATOMS: atom_id res chain seq x y z
N MET A 1 -39.56 79.26 38.94
CA MET A 1 -39.90 78.73 37.58
C MET A 1 -38.94 77.58 37.30
N PRO A 2 -39.39 76.36 37.22
CA PRO A 2 -38.50 75.20 37.20
C PRO A 2 -38.03 74.82 35.76
N ALA A 3 -36.77 74.47 35.64
CA ALA A 3 -36.14 74.04 34.46
C ALA A 3 -36.42 72.49 34.22
N LEU A 4 -36.85 72.21 33.03
CA LEU A 4 -37.18 70.85 32.57
C LEU A 4 -35.90 70.11 32.13
N ALA A 5 -35.52 69.07 32.83
CA ALA A 5 -34.38 68.20 32.48
C ALA A 5 -34.80 67.08 31.54
N LEU A 6 -34.29 67.08 30.31
CA LEU A 6 -34.50 66.09 29.32
C LEU A 6 -33.50 64.89 29.55
N ARG A 7 -34.00 63.66 29.85
CA ARG A 7 -33.20 62.50 29.97
C ARG A 7 -33.16 61.80 28.61
N LEU A 8 -31.97 61.71 27.99
CA LEU A 8 -31.70 60.85 26.87
C LEU A 8 -31.42 59.46 27.41
N ALA A 9 -32.20 58.46 26.95
CA ALA A 9 -31.95 57.04 27.14
C ALA A 9 -31.08 56.49 25.96
N ALA A 10 -29.88 56.06 26.28
CA ALA A 10 -29.03 55.39 25.32
C ALA A 10 -29.39 53.88 25.28
N ALA A 11 -29.91 53.41 24.16
CA ALA A 11 -30.13 52.00 23.92
C ALA A 11 -28.83 51.35 23.38
N ALA A 12 -28.20 50.51 24.20
CA ALA A 12 -27.07 49.68 23.76
C ALA A 12 -27.59 48.44 23.01
N GLY A 13 -27.45 48.47 21.71
CA GLY A 13 -27.70 47.29 20.85
C GLY A 13 -26.52 46.34 20.86
N SER A 14 -26.67 45.20 21.55
CA SER A 14 -25.69 44.13 21.48
C SER A 14 -25.83 43.35 20.16
N LEU A 15 -24.89 43.50 19.23
CA LEU A 15 -24.75 42.64 18.06
C LEU A 15 -24.15 41.33 18.53
N LEU A 16 -24.96 40.27 18.54
CA LEU A 16 -24.51 38.89 18.64
C LEU A 16 -24.02 38.43 17.24
N LEU A 17 -22.70 38.42 17.06
CA LEU A 17 -22.05 37.76 15.93
C LEU A 17 -22.15 36.24 16.15
N GLY A 18 -23.13 35.62 15.52
CA GLY A 18 -23.23 34.17 15.42
C GLY A 18 -22.08 33.60 14.54
N ALA A 19 -21.07 33.05 15.18
CA ALA A 19 -20.07 32.23 14.49
C ALA A 19 -20.75 30.93 14.08
N CYS A 20 -21.12 30.78 12.80
CA CYS A 20 -21.46 29.48 12.20
C CYS A 20 -20.19 28.66 12.13
N ALA A 21 -19.95 27.84 13.13
CA ALA A 21 -19.01 26.72 13.05
C ALA A 21 -19.60 25.70 12.07
N PHE A 22 -19.07 25.63 10.86
CA PHE A 22 -19.28 24.48 9.98
C PHE A 22 -18.55 23.28 10.62
N ALA A 23 -19.25 22.55 11.46
CA ALA A 23 -18.86 21.20 11.80
C ALA A 23 -19.04 20.36 10.53
N GLY A 24 -17.97 20.16 9.79
CA GLY A 24 -17.90 19.16 8.76
C GLY A 24 -18.05 17.79 9.42
N THR A 25 -19.28 17.29 9.47
CA THR A 25 -19.54 15.90 9.80
C THR A 25 -19.00 15.06 8.65
N GLY A 26 -17.74 14.67 8.74
CA GLY A 26 -17.22 13.57 7.96
C GLY A 26 -18.06 12.36 8.33
N THR A 27 -19.00 12.00 7.49
CA THR A 27 -19.72 10.72 7.63
C THR A 27 -18.68 9.62 7.53
N ALA A 28 -18.40 8.95 8.65
CA ALA A 28 -17.73 7.66 8.61
C ALA A 28 -18.52 6.79 7.65
N ASP A 29 -17.84 6.30 6.60
CA ASP A 29 -18.47 5.50 5.56
C ASP A 29 -18.99 4.20 6.21
N SER A 30 -20.31 4.10 6.33
CA SER A 30 -21.02 2.98 6.97
C SER A 30 -20.98 1.68 6.13
N SER A 31 -20.15 1.62 5.07
CA SER A 31 -20.04 0.47 4.16
C SER A 31 -19.30 -0.73 4.74
N GLY A 32 -18.77 -0.66 5.98
CA GLY A 32 -18.11 -1.80 6.64
C GLY A 32 -16.79 -2.28 6.02
N GLY A 33 -16.22 -1.55 5.06
CA GLY A 33 -14.97 -1.91 4.39
C GLY A 33 -13.71 -1.43 5.14
N ILE A 34 -12.58 -2.08 4.88
CA ILE A 34 -11.27 -1.70 5.41
C ILE A 34 -10.48 -0.95 4.34
N THR A 35 -9.95 0.22 4.69
CA THR A 35 -9.00 0.94 3.83
C THR A 35 -7.59 0.41 4.04
N VAL A 36 -6.90 0.12 2.93
CA VAL A 36 -5.50 -0.31 2.92
C VAL A 36 -4.69 0.68 2.09
N TYR A 37 -3.57 1.15 2.63
CA TYR A 37 -2.55 1.88 1.89
C TYR A 37 -1.35 0.98 1.64
N THR A 38 -0.82 0.95 0.42
CA THR A 38 0.27 0.04 0.09
C THR A 38 1.28 0.65 -0.87
N ALA A 39 2.55 0.39 -0.63
CA ALA A 39 3.68 0.54 -1.53
C ALA A 39 4.87 -0.27 -1.03
N GLY A 40 5.80 -0.57 -1.93
CA GLY A 40 7.15 -1.05 -1.65
C GLY A 40 8.21 -0.03 -2.06
N ASP A 41 9.49 -0.42 -1.95
CA ASP A 41 10.62 0.32 -2.52
C ASP A 41 10.69 1.74 -1.93
N ILE A 42 10.93 1.83 -0.60
CA ILE A 42 10.51 2.99 0.19
C ILE A 42 11.69 3.93 0.48
N ALA A 43 12.51 3.64 1.49
CA ALA A 43 13.39 4.63 2.07
C ALA A 43 14.83 4.53 1.59
N ARG A 44 15.26 5.48 0.75
CA ARG A 44 16.68 5.62 0.38
C ARG A 44 17.43 6.46 1.38
N CYS A 45 18.49 5.89 1.98
CA CYS A 45 19.36 6.58 2.92
C CYS A 45 20.43 7.44 2.22
N ALA A 46 20.07 8.09 1.11
CA ALA A 46 20.96 8.99 0.36
C ALA A 46 20.74 10.49 0.69
N TYR A 47 19.75 10.77 1.52
CA TYR A 47 19.40 12.14 1.92
C TYR A 47 20.05 12.47 3.27
N SER A 48 20.60 13.68 3.38
CA SER A 48 21.13 14.18 4.65
C SER A 48 20.04 14.38 5.72
N ASP A 49 18.81 14.68 5.27
CA ASP A 49 17.61 14.76 6.11
C ASP A 49 16.49 13.95 5.45
N PRO A 50 16.04 12.87 6.09
CA PRO A 50 14.95 12.02 5.59
C PRO A 50 13.64 12.76 5.32
N ALA A 51 13.40 13.90 5.97
CA ALA A 51 12.19 14.71 5.78
C ALA A 51 12.03 15.25 4.35
N TYR A 52 13.13 15.36 3.59
CA TYR A 52 13.14 15.77 2.19
C TYR A 52 13.22 14.61 1.19
N SER A 53 13.09 13.38 1.68
CA SER A 53 13.07 12.21 0.81
C SER A 53 11.70 11.98 0.17
N ARG A 54 11.66 11.27 -0.95
CA ARG A 54 10.39 10.82 -1.56
C ARG A 54 9.60 9.89 -0.63
N ALA A 55 10.30 9.12 0.22
CA ALA A 55 9.66 8.31 1.25
C ALA A 55 8.90 9.19 2.27
N ALA A 56 9.38 10.39 2.57
CA ALA A 56 8.65 11.35 3.40
C ALA A 56 7.41 11.90 2.69
N ASP A 57 7.46 12.09 1.36
CA ASP A 57 6.30 12.52 0.58
C ASP A 57 5.19 11.47 0.61
N THR A 58 5.52 10.22 0.32
CA THR A 58 4.57 9.10 0.37
C THR A 58 4.08 8.83 1.79
N ALA A 59 4.96 8.96 2.81
CA ALA A 59 4.57 8.85 4.21
C ALA A 59 3.54 9.91 4.62
N ARG A 60 3.66 11.16 4.12
CA ARG A 60 2.65 12.21 4.37
C ARG A 60 1.29 11.85 3.78
N THR A 61 1.27 11.29 2.56
CA THR A 61 0.04 10.81 1.91
C THR A 61 -0.63 9.72 2.74
N VAL A 62 0.14 8.71 3.18
CA VAL A 62 -0.36 7.63 4.05
C VAL A 62 -0.84 8.18 5.38
N ALA A 63 -0.03 9.01 6.06
CA ALA A 63 -0.38 9.57 7.37
C ALA A 63 -1.68 10.39 7.34
N ALA A 64 -1.90 11.18 6.29
CA ALA A 64 -3.15 11.91 6.09
C ALA A 64 -4.36 10.96 5.97
N GLY A 65 -4.21 9.87 5.22
CA GLY A 65 -5.23 8.84 5.10
C GLY A 65 -5.53 8.11 6.41
N LEU A 66 -4.47 7.74 7.14
CA LEU A 66 -4.59 7.08 8.45
C LEU A 66 -5.22 7.99 9.52
N ALA A 67 -5.00 9.30 9.42
CA ALA A 67 -5.65 10.28 10.31
C ALA A 67 -7.15 10.43 10.01
N ALA A 68 -7.53 10.33 8.73
CA ALA A 68 -8.92 10.41 8.29
C ALA A 68 -9.70 9.11 8.58
N ASP A 69 -9.03 7.96 8.56
CA ASP A 69 -9.61 6.64 8.81
C ASP A 69 -8.79 5.88 9.87
N PRO A 70 -9.22 5.90 11.15
CA PRO A 70 -8.54 5.18 12.22
C PRO A 70 -8.51 3.66 12.06
N ALA A 71 -9.38 3.06 11.25
CA ALA A 71 -9.42 1.63 10.97
C ALA A 71 -8.48 1.22 9.81
N ALA A 72 -8.01 2.18 9.00
CA ALA A 72 -7.16 1.88 7.87
C ALA A 72 -5.80 1.27 8.29
N VAL A 73 -5.24 0.41 7.47
CA VAL A 73 -3.97 -0.27 7.69
C VAL A 73 -3.00 -0.04 6.53
N VAL A 74 -1.75 -0.45 6.73
CA VAL A 74 -0.69 -0.33 5.72
C VAL A 74 -0.14 -1.73 5.41
N LEU A 75 -0.02 -2.05 4.12
CA LEU A 75 0.75 -3.20 3.64
C LEU A 75 2.02 -2.69 2.96
N THR A 76 3.19 -3.14 3.36
CA THR A 76 4.45 -2.78 2.71
C THR A 76 5.01 -3.95 1.91
N LEU A 77 5.38 -3.66 0.65
CA LEU A 77 5.69 -4.67 -0.37
C LEU A 77 7.20 -4.96 -0.49
N GLY A 78 7.94 -4.83 0.61
CA GLY A 78 9.37 -5.09 0.65
C GLY A 78 10.22 -3.87 0.29
N ASP A 79 11.53 -4.06 0.40
CA ASP A 79 12.54 -3.03 0.19
C ASP A 79 12.24 -1.74 0.99
N HIS A 80 12.13 -1.92 2.31
CA HIS A 80 11.82 -0.83 3.23
C HIS A 80 12.94 0.20 3.29
N THR A 81 14.20 -0.28 3.16
CA THR A 81 15.38 0.58 3.23
C THR A 81 16.42 0.20 2.19
N TYR A 82 17.10 1.22 1.70
CA TYR A 82 18.20 1.10 0.75
C TYR A 82 19.51 1.70 1.32
N PRO A 83 20.71 1.14 0.94
CA PRO A 83 20.85 0.09 -0.08
C PRO A 83 20.85 -1.36 0.42
N HIS A 84 20.84 -1.64 1.73
CA HIS A 84 21.14 -2.99 2.21
C HIS A 84 20.19 -3.55 3.30
N GLY A 85 19.13 -2.86 3.69
CA GLY A 85 18.26 -3.31 4.77
C GLY A 85 18.95 -3.41 6.14
N ARG A 86 19.94 -2.57 6.42
CA ARG A 86 20.69 -2.57 7.69
C ARG A 86 19.87 -1.93 8.80
N ALA A 87 20.11 -2.32 10.06
CA ALA A 87 19.45 -1.74 11.22
C ALA A 87 19.56 -0.21 11.27
N LYS A 88 20.74 0.35 10.94
CA LYS A 88 20.93 1.80 10.85
C LYS A 88 20.09 2.46 9.77
N GLU A 89 19.85 1.80 8.65
CA GLU A 89 19.02 2.33 7.56
C GLU A 89 17.53 2.34 7.98
N PHE A 90 17.09 1.34 8.74
CA PHE A 90 15.76 1.37 9.36
C PHE A 90 15.62 2.55 10.33
N THR A 91 16.58 2.73 11.22
CA THR A 91 16.54 3.82 12.23
C THR A 91 16.63 5.21 11.61
N ASP A 92 17.54 5.39 10.64
CA ASP A 92 17.86 6.73 10.13
C ASP A 92 16.93 7.17 9.00
N CYS A 93 16.35 6.24 8.22
CA CYS A 93 15.68 6.57 6.99
C CYS A 93 14.20 6.12 6.97
N TYR A 94 13.90 4.92 7.42
CA TYR A 94 12.54 4.39 7.43
C TYR A 94 11.75 4.90 8.63
N ASP A 95 12.32 4.82 9.83
CA ASP A 95 11.66 5.19 11.09
C ASP A 95 11.17 6.65 11.09
N PRO A 96 11.97 7.65 10.65
CA PRO A 96 11.51 9.03 10.59
C PRO A 96 10.45 9.30 9.50
N THR A 97 10.18 8.36 8.61
CA THR A 97 9.20 8.45 7.52
C THR A 97 8.03 7.49 7.72
N TRP A 98 8.09 6.29 7.15
CA TRP A 98 7.05 5.26 7.24
C TRP A 98 7.00 4.55 8.59
N GLY A 99 8.07 4.58 9.39
CA GLY A 99 8.07 4.05 10.75
C GLY A 99 7.09 4.70 11.70
N LYS A 100 6.65 5.94 11.40
CA LYS A 100 5.65 6.68 12.19
C LYS A 100 4.30 5.95 12.33
N PHE A 101 4.01 5.02 11.45
CA PHE A 101 2.79 4.20 11.48
C PHE A 101 3.08 2.69 11.48
N LYS A 102 4.26 2.31 12.02
CA LYS A 102 4.69 0.91 12.13
C LYS A 102 3.66 0.02 12.80
N ASP A 103 2.99 0.50 13.83
CA ASP A 103 1.97 -0.25 14.57
C ASP A 103 0.71 -0.58 13.75
N ARG A 104 0.56 0.04 12.59
CA ARG A 104 -0.52 -0.21 11.62
C ARG A 104 -0.02 -0.90 10.35
N THR A 105 1.27 -1.22 10.29
CA THR A 105 1.93 -1.79 9.12
C THR A 105 2.06 -3.30 9.24
N TRP A 106 1.71 -3.99 8.15
CA TRP A 106 1.91 -5.42 7.92
C TRP A 106 2.90 -5.59 6.76
N PRO A 107 4.14 -6.03 7.00
CA PRO A 107 5.21 -5.98 6.02
C PRO A 107 5.43 -7.32 5.31
N ALA A 108 5.83 -7.29 4.03
CA ALA A 108 6.53 -8.38 3.37
C ALA A 108 8.00 -8.01 3.17
N PRO A 109 8.97 -8.95 3.24
CA PRO A 109 10.37 -8.62 3.01
C PRO A 109 10.70 -8.53 1.52
N GLY A 110 11.59 -7.58 1.15
CA GLY A 110 12.19 -7.46 -0.18
C GLY A 110 13.60 -8.02 -0.25
N ASN A 111 14.24 -7.93 -1.42
CA ASN A 111 15.60 -8.46 -1.59
C ASN A 111 16.67 -7.60 -0.88
N HIS A 112 16.44 -6.30 -0.71
CA HIS A 112 17.37 -5.43 0.02
C HIS A 112 17.44 -5.79 1.50
N GLU A 113 16.39 -6.29 2.10
CA GLU A 113 16.42 -6.84 3.45
C GLU A 113 17.36 -8.06 3.55
N TYR A 114 17.39 -8.90 2.51
CA TYR A 114 18.22 -10.11 2.45
C TYR A 114 19.69 -9.85 2.05
N TYR A 115 20.08 -8.60 1.75
CA TYR A 115 21.50 -8.23 1.70
C TYR A 115 22.17 -8.22 3.07
N THR A 116 21.38 -8.27 4.13
CA THR A 116 21.83 -8.67 5.47
C THR A 116 21.50 -10.14 5.74
N PRO A 117 22.37 -10.87 6.47
CA PRO A 117 22.14 -12.29 6.72
C PRO A 117 20.74 -12.56 7.32
N LYS A 118 19.95 -13.40 6.65
CA LYS A 118 18.59 -13.79 7.05
C LYS A 118 17.65 -12.61 7.28
N ALA A 119 17.87 -11.48 6.64
CA ALA A 119 17.09 -10.25 6.83
C ALA A 119 16.94 -9.86 8.34
N ALA A 120 17.95 -10.14 9.17
CA ALA A 120 17.85 -10.03 10.62
C ALA A 120 17.41 -8.63 11.10
N PRO A 121 17.87 -7.49 10.51
CA PRO A 121 17.37 -6.17 10.92
C PRO A 121 15.87 -5.95 10.63
N TYR A 122 15.36 -6.49 9.54
CA TYR A 122 13.93 -6.43 9.19
C TYR A 122 13.08 -7.14 10.25
N PHE A 123 13.43 -8.38 10.58
CA PHE A 123 12.73 -9.14 11.62
C PHE A 123 12.83 -8.49 12.98
N ALA A 124 13.99 -7.93 13.34
CA ALA A 124 14.16 -7.19 14.59
C ALA A 124 13.31 -5.90 14.64
N TYR A 125 13.18 -5.20 13.50
CA TYR A 125 12.44 -3.97 13.41
C TYR A 125 10.92 -4.18 13.50
N PHE A 126 10.35 -5.11 12.73
CA PHE A 126 8.91 -5.36 12.68
C PHE A 126 8.41 -6.35 13.75
N GLY A 127 9.31 -7.15 14.32
CA GLY A 127 8.98 -8.12 15.37
C GLY A 127 7.91 -9.12 14.92
N GLU A 128 6.90 -9.33 15.76
CA GLU A 128 5.83 -10.30 15.49
C GLU A 128 5.04 -10.02 14.19
N ARG A 129 4.97 -8.76 13.75
CA ARG A 129 4.27 -8.40 12.50
C ARG A 129 4.95 -8.93 11.24
N ALA A 130 6.25 -9.23 11.30
CA ALA A 130 6.97 -9.86 10.20
C ALA A 130 6.71 -11.38 10.11
N GLY A 131 6.12 -11.99 11.14
CA GLY A 131 5.95 -13.43 11.23
C GLY A 131 7.30 -14.15 11.07
N ARG A 132 7.32 -15.17 10.24
CA ARG A 132 8.55 -15.84 9.77
C ARG A 132 8.96 -15.45 8.35
N GLY A 133 8.54 -14.25 7.90
CA GLY A 133 8.65 -13.76 6.53
C GLY A 133 7.37 -13.97 5.73
N TYR A 134 6.52 -14.90 6.17
CA TYR A 134 5.18 -15.12 5.62
C TYR A 134 4.17 -15.42 6.74
N TYR A 135 2.94 -14.99 6.53
CA TYR A 135 1.84 -15.08 7.50
C TYR A 135 0.51 -14.71 6.82
N SER A 136 -0.60 -14.90 7.53
CA SER A 136 -1.92 -14.41 7.12
C SER A 136 -2.62 -13.66 8.25
N LEU A 137 -3.62 -12.87 7.89
CA LEU A 137 -4.50 -12.14 8.81
C LEU A 137 -5.84 -11.85 8.15
N GLU A 138 -6.84 -11.52 8.98
CA GLU A 138 -8.14 -11.09 8.49
C GLU A 138 -8.28 -9.57 8.54
N LEU A 139 -8.73 -8.95 7.46
CA LEU A 139 -9.10 -7.56 7.40
C LEU A 139 -10.57 -7.42 6.96
N GLY A 140 -11.45 -7.26 7.92
CA GLY A 140 -12.89 -7.32 7.68
C GLY A 140 -13.31 -8.68 7.15
N SER A 141 -13.90 -8.73 5.95
CA SER A 141 -14.31 -9.98 5.28
C SER A 141 -13.24 -10.55 4.33
N TRP A 142 -12.06 -9.97 4.32
CA TRP A 142 -10.96 -10.37 3.45
C TRP A 142 -9.90 -11.18 4.16
N HIS A 143 -9.48 -12.29 3.55
CA HIS A 143 -8.28 -13.01 3.95
C HIS A 143 -7.05 -12.40 3.28
N ILE A 144 -6.04 -12.04 4.06
CA ILE A 144 -4.83 -11.37 3.59
C ILE A 144 -3.64 -12.28 3.82
N VAL A 145 -2.84 -12.51 2.77
CA VAL A 145 -1.69 -13.42 2.81
C VAL A 145 -0.42 -12.65 2.45
N SER A 146 0.54 -12.60 3.37
CA SER A 146 1.90 -12.14 3.10
C SER A 146 2.80 -13.33 2.75
N LEU A 147 3.58 -13.22 1.67
CA LEU A 147 4.54 -14.24 1.28
C LEU A 147 5.95 -13.66 1.16
N ASP A 148 6.95 -14.50 1.37
CA ASP A 148 8.34 -14.16 1.14
C ASP A 148 8.82 -14.69 -0.21
N SER A 149 9.07 -13.80 -1.13
CA SER A 149 9.57 -14.13 -2.47
C SER A 149 11.10 -14.28 -2.55
N ASN A 150 11.82 -14.18 -1.41
CA ASN A 150 13.28 -14.30 -1.37
C ASN A 150 13.76 -15.70 -1.02
N LEU A 151 12.90 -16.54 -0.46
CA LEU A 151 13.23 -17.85 0.08
C LEU A 151 13.98 -18.76 -0.91
N ALA A 152 14.91 -19.55 -0.39
CA ALA A 152 15.55 -20.62 -1.15
C ALA A 152 14.53 -21.72 -1.53
N PRO A 153 14.80 -22.60 -2.53
CA PRO A 153 13.81 -23.54 -3.04
C PRO A 153 13.15 -24.43 -1.97
N ALA A 154 13.90 -24.94 -0.99
CA ALA A 154 13.35 -25.78 0.06
C ALA A 154 12.42 -25.01 1.03
N GLU A 155 12.81 -23.80 1.39
CA GLU A 155 12.00 -22.91 2.25
C GLU A 155 10.75 -22.43 1.50
N HIS A 156 10.90 -22.15 0.20
CA HIS A 156 9.76 -21.80 -0.65
C HIS A 156 8.75 -22.95 -0.77
N ALA A 157 9.21 -24.21 -0.89
CA ALA A 157 8.33 -25.38 -0.87
C ALA A 157 7.55 -25.49 0.44
N ALA A 158 8.22 -25.27 1.59
CA ALA A 158 7.55 -25.25 2.90
C ALA A 158 6.53 -24.10 3.01
N GLN A 159 6.83 -22.93 2.45
CA GLN A 159 5.87 -21.84 2.36
C GLN A 159 4.65 -22.21 1.51
N LEU A 160 4.83 -22.92 0.41
CA LEU A 160 3.70 -23.37 -0.44
C LEU A 160 2.81 -24.40 0.26
N GLU A 161 3.40 -25.31 1.06
CA GLU A 161 2.63 -26.25 1.89
C GLU A 161 1.81 -25.50 2.95
N TRP A 162 2.44 -24.55 3.63
CA TRP A 162 1.75 -23.69 4.57
C TRP A 162 0.61 -22.91 3.90
N LEU A 163 0.86 -22.30 2.73
CA LEU A 163 -0.13 -21.53 2.00
C LEU A 163 -1.38 -22.36 1.65
N ARG A 164 -1.19 -23.62 1.21
CA ARG A 164 -2.33 -24.52 0.94
C ARG A 164 -3.14 -24.82 2.20
N ALA A 165 -2.46 -25.08 3.31
CA ALA A 165 -3.13 -25.36 4.59
C ALA A 165 -3.85 -24.12 5.14
N ASP A 166 -3.24 -22.96 5.01
CA ASP A 166 -3.78 -21.68 5.45
C ASP A 166 -5.07 -21.34 4.69
N LEU A 167 -5.04 -21.36 3.35
CA LEU A 167 -6.20 -21.10 2.50
C LEU A 167 -7.34 -22.11 2.73
N ALA A 168 -7.01 -23.37 3.03
CA ALA A 168 -8.01 -24.38 3.34
C ALA A 168 -8.68 -24.16 4.71
N SER A 169 -7.96 -23.57 5.66
CA SER A 169 -8.47 -23.30 7.02
C SER A 169 -9.18 -21.94 7.14
N HIS A 170 -8.97 -21.04 6.20
CA HIS A 170 -9.56 -19.70 6.18
C HIS A 170 -10.34 -19.46 4.89
N PRO A 171 -11.46 -20.18 4.67
CA PRO A 171 -12.25 -19.97 3.46
C PRO A 171 -12.87 -18.57 3.49
N ALA A 172 -12.41 -17.71 2.61
CA ALA A 172 -12.90 -16.36 2.42
C ALA A 172 -13.40 -16.18 0.99
N ARG A 173 -14.44 -15.35 0.81
CA ARG A 173 -14.92 -15.00 -0.54
C ARG A 173 -13.90 -14.18 -1.30
N CYS A 174 -13.12 -13.36 -0.60
CA CYS A 174 -12.12 -12.48 -1.20
C CYS A 174 -10.78 -12.70 -0.50
N THR A 175 -9.75 -12.98 -1.26
CA THR A 175 -8.37 -13.12 -0.76
C THR A 175 -7.44 -12.17 -1.51
N LEU A 176 -6.58 -11.47 -0.76
CA LEU A 176 -5.49 -10.64 -1.26
C LEU A 176 -4.16 -11.24 -0.81
N ALA A 177 -3.25 -11.48 -1.73
CA ALA A 177 -1.89 -11.86 -1.40
C ALA A 177 -0.90 -10.74 -1.76
N PHE A 178 0.20 -10.62 -0.99
CA PHE A 178 1.23 -9.65 -1.30
C PHE A 178 2.63 -10.19 -1.00
N TRP A 179 3.59 -9.79 -1.84
CA TRP A 179 5.00 -10.13 -1.74
C TRP A 179 5.83 -9.17 -2.60
N HIS A 180 7.15 -9.21 -2.52
CA HIS A 180 8.01 -8.22 -3.17
C HIS A 180 8.16 -8.41 -4.68
N HIS A 181 8.66 -9.57 -5.16
CA HIS A 181 9.02 -9.76 -6.57
C HIS A 181 7.79 -10.07 -7.44
N PRO A 182 7.44 -9.22 -8.43
CA PRO A 182 6.26 -9.42 -9.26
C PRO A 182 6.39 -10.64 -10.18
N LEU A 183 5.31 -11.42 -10.33
CA LEU A 183 5.28 -12.49 -11.34
C LEU A 183 5.27 -11.89 -12.75
N TYR A 184 4.59 -10.78 -12.93
CA TYR A 184 4.53 -10.02 -14.18
C TYR A 184 4.92 -8.57 -13.94
N SER A 185 5.83 -8.06 -14.78
CA SER A 185 6.22 -6.63 -14.77
C SER A 185 6.76 -6.23 -16.13
N SER A 186 6.38 -5.04 -16.57
CA SER A 186 6.95 -4.34 -17.73
C SER A 186 8.11 -3.42 -17.34
N GLY A 187 8.41 -3.29 -16.04
CA GLY A 187 9.46 -2.44 -15.51
C GLY A 187 10.88 -2.94 -15.81
N GLY A 188 11.85 -2.21 -15.33
CA GLY A 188 13.27 -2.44 -15.67
C GLY A 188 13.88 -3.73 -15.12
N HIS A 189 13.34 -4.28 -14.02
CA HIS A 189 13.74 -5.58 -13.46
C HIS A 189 12.97 -6.74 -14.11
N GLY A 190 11.76 -6.46 -14.60
CA GLY A 190 10.92 -7.40 -15.36
C GLY A 190 10.23 -8.47 -14.53
N SER A 191 9.58 -9.38 -15.24
CA SER A 191 8.82 -10.49 -14.66
C SER A 191 9.73 -11.52 -13.98
N ILE A 192 9.38 -11.93 -12.75
CA ILE A 192 10.16 -12.89 -11.96
C ILE A 192 9.33 -14.16 -11.69
N PRO A 193 9.59 -15.28 -12.41
CA PRO A 193 8.71 -16.45 -12.39
C PRO A 193 8.74 -17.28 -11.10
N LYS A 194 9.56 -16.91 -10.12
CA LYS A 194 9.75 -17.63 -8.86
C LYS A 194 8.43 -17.85 -8.09
N MET A 195 7.50 -16.88 -8.15
CA MET A 195 6.23 -16.94 -7.42
C MET A 195 5.08 -17.59 -8.21
N ARG A 196 5.38 -18.20 -9.37
CA ARG A 196 4.37 -18.84 -10.23
C ARG A 196 3.57 -19.94 -9.53
N ASP A 197 4.23 -20.75 -8.72
CA ASP A 197 3.55 -21.85 -8.02
C ASP A 197 2.67 -21.31 -6.86
N ALA A 198 3.10 -20.26 -6.18
CA ALA A 198 2.24 -19.55 -5.21
C ALA A 198 1.02 -18.94 -5.90
N TRP A 199 1.21 -18.33 -7.06
CA TRP A 199 0.10 -17.81 -7.89
C TRP A 199 -0.91 -18.91 -8.22
N ARG A 200 -0.47 -20.10 -8.66
CA ARG A 200 -1.36 -21.23 -8.97
C ARG A 200 -2.15 -21.69 -7.75
N VAL A 201 -1.51 -21.76 -6.58
CA VAL A 201 -2.19 -22.14 -5.33
C VAL A 201 -3.26 -21.13 -4.96
N LEU A 202 -2.93 -19.83 -5.01
CA LEU A 202 -3.87 -18.74 -4.73
C LEU A 202 -5.04 -18.72 -5.71
N GLN A 203 -4.77 -18.83 -7.01
CA GLN A 203 -5.82 -18.86 -8.04
C GLN A 203 -6.75 -20.05 -7.88
N GLN A 204 -6.23 -21.23 -7.54
CA GLN A 204 -7.04 -22.43 -7.26
C GLN A 204 -7.94 -22.25 -6.05
N ALA A 205 -7.53 -21.45 -5.07
CA ALA A 205 -8.30 -21.10 -3.89
C ALA A 205 -9.27 -19.91 -4.10
N GLY A 206 -9.30 -19.31 -5.31
CA GLY A 206 -10.18 -18.19 -5.61
C GLY A 206 -9.67 -16.85 -5.10
N ALA A 207 -8.37 -16.62 -5.05
CA ALA A 207 -7.81 -15.32 -4.69
C ALA A 207 -8.05 -14.28 -5.79
N GLU A 208 -8.23 -13.02 -5.37
CA GLU A 208 -8.60 -11.89 -6.24
C GLU A 208 -7.42 -11.01 -6.63
N LEU A 209 -6.57 -10.69 -5.66
CA LEU A 209 -5.56 -9.65 -5.78
C LEU A 209 -4.17 -10.16 -5.44
N VAL A 210 -3.20 -9.65 -6.19
CA VAL A 210 -1.77 -9.76 -5.87
C VAL A 210 -1.15 -8.36 -5.89
N LEU A 211 -0.42 -8.01 -4.82
CA LEU A 211 0.34 -6.78 -4.74
C LEU A 211 1.84 -7.11 -4.70
N SER A 212 2.64 -6.37 -5.45
CA SER A 212 4.09 -6.53 -5.51
C SER A 212 4.78 -5.16 -5.61
N GLY A 213 6.08 -5.12 -5.26
CA GLY A 213 6.97 -4.00 -5.46
C GLY A 213 8.07 -4.33 -6.48
N HIS A 214 9.35 -4.10 -6.11
CA HIS A 214 10.57 -4.45 -6.80
C HIS A 214 10.87 -3.61 -8.04
N ASP A 215 9.96 -3.52 -9.01
CA ASP A 215 10.04 -2.50 -10.04
C ASP A 215 9.53 -1.19 -9.48
N HIS A 216 10.37 -0.14 -9.58
CA HIS A 216 10.10 1.15 -8.97
C HIS A 216 9.17 1.98 -9.86
N ASP A 217 8.02 1.41 -10.13
CA ASP A 217 6.97 2.00 -10.96
C ASP A 217 5.59 1.58 -10.43
N TYR A 218 4.55 2.09 -11.06
CA TYR A 218 3.18 1.64 -10.86
C TYR A 218 2.70 0.93 -12.11
N GLU A 219 2.29 -0.32 -11.96
CA GLU A 219 1.67 -1.07 -13.06
C GLU A 219 0.46 -1.86 -12.56
N ARG A 220 -0.62 -1.85 -13.35
CA ARG A 220 -1.82 -2.65 -13.10
C ARG A 220 -2.11 -3.57 -14.26
N PHE A 221 -2.36 -4.82 -13.95
CA PHE A 221 -2.71 -5.86 -14.91
C PHE A 221 -4.21 -6.17 -14.88
N ALA A 222 -4.73 -6.64 -16.01
CA ALA A 222 -6.03 -7.31 -16.05
C ALA A 222 -5.99 -8.62 -15.26
N PRO A 223 -7.13 -9.15 -14.79
CA PRO A 223 -7.19 -10.48 -14.17
C PRO A 223 -6.63 -11.56 -15.10
N GLN A 224 -5.69 -12.36 -14.61
CA GLN A 224 -4.93 -13.32 -15.41
C GLN A 224 -4.51 -14.54 -14.60
N ASP A 225 -4.20 -15.63 -15.33
CA ASP A 225 -3.68 -16.86 -14.74
C ASP A 225 -2.15 -16.84 -14.58
N ALA A 226 -1.62 -17.92 -13.99
CA ALA A 226 -0.20 -18.11 -13.75
C ALA A 226 0.64 -18.26 -15.04
N ASP A 227 0.02 -18.35 -16.20
CA ASP A 227 0.68 -18.49 -17.51
C ASP A 227 0.44 -17.26 -18.41
N ASN A 228 0.10 -16.11 -17.80
CA ASN A 228 -0.13 -14.83 -18.46
C ASN A 228 -1.31 -14.84 -19.46
N LYS A 229 -2.27 -15.72 -19.24
CA LYS A 229 -3.49 -15.76 -20.02
C LYS A 229 -4.56 -14.91 -19.32
N LEU A 230 -5.21 -14.03 -20.08
CA LEU A 230 -6.34 -13.25 -19.59
C LEU A 230 -7.45 -14.20 -19.10
N ASP A 231 -7.86 -14.05 -17.86
CA ASP A 231 -8.96 -14.80 -17.25
C ASP A 231 -9.78 -13.84 -16.36
N ARG A 232 -10.80 -13.24 -16.94
CA ARG A 232 -11.66 -12.28 -16.22
C ARG A 232 -12.63 -12.97 -15.25
N ALA A 233 -12.78 -14.26 -15.34
CA ALA A 233 -13.72 -15.01 -14.52
C ALA A 233 -13.09 -15.59 -13.25
N ARG A 234 -11.80 -15.93 -13.28
CA ARG A 234 -11.11 -16.58 -12.15
C ARG A 234 -9.63 -16.20 -12.04
N GLY A 235 -9.18 -15.25 -12.84
CA GLY A 235 -7.80 -14.76 -12.80
C GLY A 235 -7.61 -13.74 -11.69
N MET A 236 -6.39 -13.60 -11.20
CA MET A 236 -6.04 -12.58 -10.20
C MET A 236 -5.55 -11.30 -10.87
N ARG A 237 -5.99 -10.15 -10.36
CA ARG A 237 -5.46 -8.84 -10.74
C ARG A 237 -4.17 -8.58 -9.98
N GLN A 238 -3.10 -8.22 -10.70
CA GLN A 238 -1.83 -7.81 -10.08
C GLN A 238 -1.68 -6.29 -10.15
N PHE A 239 -1.15 -5.73 -9.05
CA PHE A 239 -0.59 -4.39 -9.00
C PHE A 239 0.89 -4.47 -8.64
N VAL A 240 1.74 -3.79 -9.41
CA VAL A 240 3.11 -3.45 -9.02
C VAL A 240 3.07 -2.04 -8.46
N VAL A 241 3.57 -1.85 -7.25
CA VAL A 241 3.50 -0.57 -6.52
C VAL A 241 4.85 -0.31 -5.84
N GLY A 242 5.93 -0.27 -6.63
CA GLY A 242 7.28 0.04 -6.15
C GLY A 242 7.54 1.55 -6.07
N THR A 243 6.49 2.32 -5.78
CA THR A 243 6.50 3.79 -5.85
C THR A 243 6.68 4.48 -4.51
N GLY A 244 7.09 3.74 -3.46
CA GLY A 244 7.19 4.22 -2.07
C GLY A 244 8.25 5.30 -1.84
N GLY A 245 9.24 5.44 -2.73
CA GLY A 245 10.25 6.51 -2.62
C GLY A 245 11.60 6.24 -3.25
N ALA A 246 11.86 5.02 -3.74
CA ALA A 246 13.06 4.68 -4.52
C ALA A 246 13.10 5.43 -5.86
N TYR A 247 14.24 5.37 -6.57
CA TYR A 247 14.32 5.94 -7.92
C TYR A 247 13.47 5.14 -8.89
N PRO A 248 12.65 5.81 -9.73
CA PRO A 248 11.81 5.11 -10.67
C PRO A 248 12.62 4.29 -11.68
N THR A 249 12.10 3.11 -12.03
CA THR A 249 12.59 2.29 -13.14
C THR A 249 11.75 2.56 -14.39
N PRO A 250 12.37 2.68 -15.57
CA PRO A 250 11.63 2.88 -16.79
C PRO A 250 10.98 1.58 -17.27
N PHE A 251 9.86 1.69 -17.96
CA PHE A 251 9.29 0.56 -18.69
C PHE A 251 10.14 0.25 -19.94
N LEU A 252 10.59 -1.00 -20.06
CA LEU A 252 11.38 -1.46 -21.18
C LEU A 252 10.53 -2.14 -22.26
N LEU A 253 9.63 -3.01 -21.85
CA LEU A 253 8.72 -3.74 -22.72
C LEU A 253 7.33 -3.79 -22.07
N THR A 254 6.28 -3.75 -22.86
CA THR A 254 4.92 -3.96 -22.33
C THR A 254 4.63 -5.45 -22.22
N VAL A 255 4.43 -5.94 -21.02
CA VAL A 255 3.97 -7.30 -20.76
C VAL A 255 2.49 -7.41 -21.11
N LYS A 256 2.09 -8.55 -21.65
CA LYS A 256 0.69 -8.85 -21.98
C LYS A 256 -0.21 -8.66 -20.75
N ASN A 257 -1.43 -8.18 -20.97
CA ASN A 257 -2.45 -7.87 -19.96
C ASN A 257 -2.13 -6.66 -19.06
N SER A 258 -1.05 -5.93 -19.30
CA SER A 258 -0.79 -4.65 -18.64
C SER A 258 -1.80 -3.60 -19.12
N GLU A 259 -2.59 -3.04 -18.18
CA GLU A 259 -3.65 -2.07 -18.46
C GLU A 259 -3.23 -0.62 -18.14
N MET A 260 -2.37 -0.42 -17.14
CA MET A 260 -1.90 0.89 -16.70
C MET A 260 -0.42 0.83 -16.32
N ARG A 261 0.34 1.85 -16.69
CA ARG A 261 1.76 1.99 -16.37
C ARG A 261 2.11 3.44 -16.08
N ASP A 262 2.85 3.68 -14.99
CA ASP A 262 3.36 5.00 -14.60
C ASP A 262 4.69 4.90 -13.88
N SER A 263 5.75 5.43 -14.45
CA SER A 263 7.07 5.60 -13.82
C SER A 263 7.44 7.08 -13.60
N GLY A 264 6.49 7.97 -13.76
CA GLY A 264 6.68 9.42 -13.62
C GLY A 264 6.23 10.00 -12.29
N ARG A 265 5.77 9.16 -11.36
CA ARG A 265 5.28 9.58 -10.05
C ARG A 265 5.79 8.68 -8.93
N THR A 266 5.95 9.22 -7.73
CA THR A 266 5.90 8.44 -6.50
C THR A 266 4.51 8.56 -5.89
N GLY A 267 4.07 7.53 -5.19
CA GLY A 267 2.74 7.48 -4.62
C GLY A 267 2.45 6.18 -3.91
N VAL A 268 1.21 6.01 -3.52
CA VAL A 268 0.72 4.82 -2.83
C VAL A 268 -0.59 4.36 -3.46
N LEU A 269 -0.80 3.07 -3.51
CA LEU A 269 -2.10 2.52 -3.87
C LEU A 269 -2.99 2.50 -2.64
N ARG A 270 -4.17 3.09 -2.73
CA ARG A 270 -5.26 2.95 -1.77
C ARG A 270 -6.21 1.89 -2.27
N LEU A 271 -6.45 0.88 -1.46
CA LEU A 271 -7.52 -0.10 -1.67
C LEU A 271 -8.63 0.13 -0.63
N ARG A 272 -9.87 -0.11 -1.03
CA ARG A 272 -10.99 -0.30 -0.12
C ARG A 272 -11.48 -1.74 -0.29
N LEU A 273 -11.27 -2.53 0.74
CA LEU A 273 -11.67 -3.93 0.81
C LEU A 273 -13.08 -3.98 1.40
N LEU A 274 -14.06 -4.30 0.57
CA LEU A 274 -15.48 -4.33 0.89
C LEU A 274 -15.98 -5.79 0.86
N GLU A 275 -17.14 -6.07 1.39
CA GLU A 275 -17.71 -7.41 1.28
C GLU A 275 -17.97 -7.77 -0.19
N GLY A 276 -17.24 -8.78 -0.71
CA GLY A 276 -17.37 -9.30 -2.07
C GLY A 276 -16.93 -8.38 -3.18
N ARG A 277 -16.24 -7.28 -2.90
CA ARG A 277 -15.72 -6.35 -3.91
C ARG A 277 -14.57 -5.51 -3.37
N TYR A 278 -13.82 -4.87 -4.26
CA TYR A 278 -12.75 -3.93 -3.91
C TYR A 278 -12.75 -2.72 -4.84
N GLU A 279 -12.19 -1.62 -4.32
CA GLU A 279 -11.94 -0.38 -5.07
C GLU A 279 -10.47 -0.03 -4.96
N TRP A 280 -9.91 0.59 -6.00
CA TRP A 280 -8.54 1.07 -5.97
C TRP A 280 -8.41 2.49 -6.46
N GLU A 281 -7.40 3.20 -5.95
CA GLU A 281 -6.97 4.50 -6.43
C GLU A 281 -5.47 4.67 -6.17
N PHE A 282 -4.72 5.03 -7.22
CA PHE A 282 -3.33 5.44 -7.06
C PHE A 282 -3.26 6.90 -6.61
N LEU A 283 -2.72 7.14 -5.43
CA LEU A 283 -2.57 8.45 -4.81
C LEU A 283 -1.16 8.98 -5.09
N GLU A 284 -1.07 9.98 -5.95
CA GLU A 284 0.18 10.68 -6.25
C GLU A 284 0.68 11.43 -5.00
N SER A 285 1.97 11.27 -4.68
CA SER A 285 2.67 12.03 -3.63
C SER A 285 3.64 13.04 -4.24
N THR A 286 4.46 12.62 -5.21
CA THR A 286 5.40 13.51 -5.91
C THR A 286 5.39 13.18 -7.40
N ARG A 287 5.30 14.21 -8.22
CA ARG A 287 5.44 14.13 -9.68
C ARG A 287 6.91 14.29 -10.06
N LEU A 288 7.44 13.32 -10.80
CA LEU A 288 8.84 13.28 -11.22
C LEU A 288 9.06 13.82 -12.63
N THR A 289 8.02 13.75 -13.48
CA THR A 289 8.02 14.27 -14.84
C THR A 289 6.88 15.28 -15.03
N PRO A 290 7.14 16.44 -15.67
CA PRO A 290 6.13 17.52 -15.73
C PRO A 290 5.01 17.29 -16.75
N LEU A 291 5.23 16.45 -17.77
CA LEU A 291 4.31 16.31 -18.92
C LEU A 291 4.07 14.85 -19.29
N GLY A 292 2.92 14.57 -19.94
CA GLY A 292 2.66 13.29 -20.60
C GLY A 292 2.34 12.11 -19.68
N LEU A 293 1.99 12.37 -18.43
CA LEU A 293 1.59 11.30 -17.51
C LEU A 293 0.15 10.87 -17.77
N PRO A 294 -0.16 9.57 -17.63
CA PRO A 294 -1.53 9.08 -17.71
C PRO A 294 -2.42 9.70 -16.63
N GLU A 295 -3.74 9.62 -16.82
CA GLU A 295 -4.68 9.97 -15.77
C GLU A 295 -4.44 9.12 -14.50
N ARG A 296 -4.95 9.59 -13.34
CA ARG A 296 -4.89 8.80 -12.11
C ARG A 296 -5.65 7.50 -12.28
N ASP A 297 -4.99 6.40 -11.93
CA ASP A 297 -5.62 5.08 -12.00
C ASP A 297 -6.56 4.89 -10.81
N ARG A 298 -7.82 4.60 -11.12
CA ARG A 298 -8.85 4.26 -10.14
C ARG A 298 -9.88 3.33 -10.76
N GLY A 299 -10.50 2.51 -9.95
CA GLY A 299 -11.54 1.61 -10.40
C GLY A 299 -12.10 0.75 -9.28
N ALA A 300 -12.91 -0.22 -9.65
CA ALA A 300 -13.52 -1.20 -8.76
C ALA A 300 -13.69 -2.52 -9.51
N ASP A 301 -13.73 -3.63 -8.75
CA ASP A 301 -14.09 -4.94 -9.26
C ASP A 301 -14.74 -5.78 -8.16
N THR A 302 -15.35 -6.90 -8.53
CA THR A 302 -16.01 -7.83 -7.61
C THR A 302 -15.19 -9.09 -7.43
N CYS A 303 -15.25 -9.67 -6.23
CA CYS A 303 -14.69 -11.00 -5.99
C CYS A 303 -15.52 -12.06 -6.71
N HIS A 304 -14.84 -13.07 -7.25
CA HIS A 304 -15.48 -14.16 -7.99
C HIS A 304 -15.81 -15.40 -7.15
#